data_4e6a772bc7923d41592b742bf7ec05fa
#
_entry.id   4e6a772bc7923d41592b742bf7ec05fa
#
_cell.length_a   1.000
_cell.length_b   1.000
_cell.length_c   1.000
_cell.angle_alpha   90.00
_cell.angle_beta   90.00
_cell.angle_gamma   90.00
#
_symmetry.space_group_name_H-M   'P 1'
#
loop_
_entity.id
_entity.type
_entity.pdbx_description
1 polymer ?
#
loop_
_entity_poly.entity_id
_entity_poly.type
_entity_poly.pdbx_seq_one_letter_code
_entity_poly.pdbx_strand_id
1 'polypeptide(L)'
;MRIGLVGFGYWGKIVWNNLNDMGYEVTICDPFLHFGIKDYRDLDVDCVFVLTPVDSHYEVCSHFLNKGVHVFCEKPLVTTSDQAVRLYRKAKQNNVCLFVDWIFTFNNQVNLIKKLVEDKVFVDELLLINMV
;
A
#
# COMPACT_ATOMS: atom_id res chain seq x y z
N MET A 1 12.69 11.48 -8.04
CA MET A 1 12.07 10.17 -7.73
C MET A 1 10.95 9.95 -8.74
N ARG A 2 11.05 8.89 -9.54
CA ARG A 2 10.05 8.51 -10.53
C ARG A 2 8.99 7.67 -9.83
N ILE A 3 7.73 8.06 -9.96
CA ILE A 3 6.62 7.40 -9.28
C ILE A 3 5.73 6.70 -10.30
N GLY A 4 5.41 5.43 -10.06
CA GLY A 4 4.41 4.67 -10.79
C GLY A 4 3.13 4.48 -9.96
N LEU A 5 2.00 4.38 -10.65
CA LEU A 5 0.71 4.06 -10.04
C LEU A 5 0.06 2.95 -10.86
N VAL A 6 -0.14 1.78 -10.25
CA VAL A 6 -0.76 0.60 -10.86
C VAL A 6 -2.18 0.44 -10.34
N GLY A 7 -3.16 0.55 -11.25
CA GLY A 7 -4.58 0.56 -10.95
C GLY A 7 -5.16 1.98 -10.82
N PHE A 8 -5.88 2.44 -11.86
CA PHE A 8 -6.44 3.78 -11.93
C PHE A 8 -7.98 3.78 -11.74
N GLY A 9 -8.44 2.95 -10.81
CA GLY A 9 -9.83 2.90 -10.36
C GLY A 9 -10.17 4.08 -9.45
N TYR A 10 -11.17 3.90 -8.57
CA TYR A 10 -11.62 4.94 -7.64
C TYR A 10 -10.48 5.48 -6.76
N TRP A 11 -9.78 4.59 -6.04
CA TRP A 11 -8.66 4.98 -5.17
C TRP A 11 -7.45 5.46 -5.95
N GLY A 12 -7.17 4.85 -7.10
CA GLY A 12 -6.07 5.28 -7.97
C GLY A 12 -6.18 6.74 -8.37
N LYS A 13 -7.38 7.21 -8.69
CA LYS A 13 -7.65 8.62 -9.02
C LYS A 13 -7.43 9.55 -7.83
N ILE A 14 -7.85 9.15 -6.63
CA ILE A 14 -7.67 9.93 -5.41
C ILE A 14 -6.19 10.08 -5.07
N VAL A 15 -5.45 8.97 -5.07
CA VAL A 15 -4.02 8.96 -4.79
C VAL A 15 -3.24 9.75 -5.84
N TRP A 16 -3.59 9.59 -7.12
CA TRP A 16 -2.97 10.35 -8.20
C TRP A 16 -3.19 11.86 -8.04
N ASN A 17 -4.41 12.32 -7.73
CA ASN A 17 -4.68 13.72 -7.46
C ASN A 17 -3.82 14.26 -6.33
N ASN A 18 -3.76 13.54 -5.19
CA ASN A 18 -2.97 13.96 -4.05
C ASN A 18 -1.47 14.07 -4.39
N LEU A 19 -0.93 13.08 -5.10
CA LEU A 19 0.48 13.11 -5.53
C LEU A 19 0.76 14.25 -6.49
N ASN A 20 -0.17 14.51 -7.41
CA ASN A 20 -0.07 15.61 -8.37
C ASN A 20 -0.15 17.00 -7.67
N ASP A 21 -1.06 17.15 -6.70
CA ASP A 21 -1.16 18.36 -5.86
C ASP A 21 0.10 18.61 -5.03
N MET A 22 0.80 17.54 -4.65
CA MET A 22 2.12 17.61 -4.00
C MET A 22 3.28 17.91 -4.97
N GLY A 23 3.00 18.03 -6.28
CA GLY A 23 3.99 18.35 -7.31
C GLY A 23 4.77 17.13 -7.84
N TYR A 24 4.31 15.92 -7.60
CA TYR A 24 4.93 14.72 -8.16
C TYR A 24 4.39 14.39 -9.54
N GLU A 25 5.29 14.05 -10.45
CA GLU A 25 4.93 13.48 -11.75
C GLU A 25 4.76 11.97 -11.61
N VAL A 26 3.57 11.46 -11.98
CA VAL A 26 3.19 10.05 -11.76
C VAL A 26 2.88 9.37 -13.08
N THR A 27 3.57 8.27 -13.38
CA THR A 27 3.29 7.41 -14.52
C THR A 27 2.17 6.41 -14.17
N ILE A 28 1.04 6.50 -14.88
CA ILE A 28 -0.13 5.65 -14.65
C ILE A 28 -0.01 4.35 -15.45
N CYS A 29 -0.27 3.23 -14.79
CA CYS A 29 -0.39 1.91 -15.39
C CYS A 29 -1.75 1.29 -15.08
N ASP A 30 -2.55 1.08 -16.11
CA ASP A 30 -3.84 0.37 -16.01
C ASP A 30 -4.22 -0.18 -17.39
N PRO A 31 -4.46 -1.49 -17.54
CA PRO A 31 -4.75 -2.11 -18.84
C PRO A 31 -6.05 -1.63 -19.49
N PHE A 32 -6.98 -1.10 -18.71
CA PHE A 32 -8.32 -0.70 -19.18
C PHE A 32 -8.40 0.77 -19.63
N LEU A 33 -7.38 1.58 -19.37
CA LEU A 33 -7.36 2.97 -19.83
C LEU A 33 -6.96 3.07 -21.30
N HIS A 34 -7.39 4.14 -21.97
CA HIS A 34 -6.96 4.45 -23.35
C HIS A 34 -5.58 5.14 -23.39
N PHE A 35 -5.06 5.58 -22.24
CA PHE A 35 -3.76 6.26 -22.09
C PHE A 35 -2.93 5.53 -21.02
N GLY A 36 -1.67 5.93 -20.87
CA GLY A 36 -0.74 5.36 -19.88
C GLY A 36 -0.19 3.99 -20.31
N ILE A 37 0.53 3.37 -19.38
CA ILE A 37 1.16 2.07 -19.57
C ILE A 37 0.13 0.96 -19.31
N LYS A 38 0.19 -0.10 -20.10
CA LYS A 38 -0.77 -1.21 -20.02
C LYS A 38 -0.30 -2.36 -19.14
N ASP A 39 1.00 -2.62 -19.16
CA ASP A 39 1.63 -3.66 -18.37
C ASP A 39 2.55 -3.02 -17.33
N TYR A 40 2.33 -3.32 -16.06
CA TYR A 40 3.15 -2.79 -14.96
C TYR A 40 4.62 -3.22 -15.07
N ARG A 41 4.92 -4.26 -15.84
CA ARG A 41 6.30 -4.73 -16.07
C ARG A 41 7.12 -3.74 -16.87
N ASP A 42 6.46 -2.89 -17.64
CA ASP A 42 7.07 -1.85 -18.48
C ASP A 42 7.37 -0.55 -17.69
N LEU A 43 6.96 -0.47 -16.41
CA LEU A 43 7.26 0.67 -15.55
C LEU A 43 8.73 0.66 -15.12
N ASP A 44 9.40 1.78 -15.38
CA ASP A 44 10.74 2.10 -14.87
C ASP A 44 10.64 3.23 -13.85
N VAL A 45 10.52 2.86 -12.57
CA VAL A 45 10.21 3.77 -11.47
C VAL A 45 11.03 3.45 -10.22
N ASP A 46 11.13 4.42 -9.32
CA ASP A 46 11.83 4.28 -8.04
C ASP A 46 10.87 3.88 -6.90
N CYS A 47 9.59 4.25 -7.04
CA CYS A 47 8.52 3.93 -6.13
C CYS A 47 7.22 3.62 -6.89
N VAL A 48 6.44 2.67 -6.42
CA VAL A 48 5.15 2.31 -7.01
C VAL A 48 4.03 2.29 -5.98
N PHE A 49 2.88 2.84 -6.37
CA PHE A 49 1.62 2.72 -5.66
C PHE A 49 0.79 1.61 -6.30
N VAL A 50 0.48 0.55 -5.55
CA VAL A 50 -0.31 -0.61 -6.01
C VAL A 50 -1.71 -0.47 -5.46
N LEU A 51 -2.66 -0.12 -6.33
CA LEU A 51 -4.05 0.22 -6.02
C LEU A 51 -5.03 -0.63 -6.86
N THR A 52 -4.60 -1.83 -7.19
CA THR A 52 -5.35 -2.83 -7.94
C THR A 52 -6.26 -3.65 -7.00
N PRO A 53 -7.11 -4.54 -7.51
CA PRO A 53 -7.79 -5.55 -6.68
C PRO A 53 -6.78 -6.44 -5.95
N VAL A 54 -7.13 -6.86 -4.72
CA VAL A 54 -6.24 -7.59 -3.80
C VAL A 54 -5.65 -8.88 -4.40
N ASP A 55 -6.35 -9.54 -5.29
CA ASP A 55 -5.91 -10.79 -5.92
C ASP A 55 -4.61 -10.60 -6.74
N SER A 56 -4.36 -9.40 -7.23
CA SER A 56 -3.14 -9.05 -7.99
C SER A 56 -2.01 -8.48 -7.13
N HIS A 57 -2.28 -8.09 -5.87
CA HIS A 57 -1.29 -7.41 -5.02
C HIS A 57 -0.01 -8.22 -4.86
N TYR A 58 -0.12 -9.53 -4.58
CA TYR A 58 1.06 -10.35 -4.36
C TYR A 58 2.00 -10.38 -5.57
N GLU A 59 1.45 -10.55 -6.77
CA GLU A 59 2.25 -10.61 -8.00
C GLU A 59 2.89 -9.26 -8.31
N VAL A 60 2.09 -8.19 -8.31
CA VAL A 60 2.55 -6.83 -8.62
C VAL A 60 3.60 -6.35 -7.60
N CYS A 61 3.31 -6.44 -6.30
CA CYS A 61 4.26 -6.07 -5.26
C CYS A 61 5.56 -6.90 -5.34
N SER A 62 5.44 -8.22 -5.55
CA SER A 62 6.59 -9.12 -5.68
C SER A 62 7.51 -8.73 -6.84
N HIS A 63 6.93 -8.33 -7.98
CA HIS A 63 7.68 -7.87 -9.15
C HIS A 63 8.53 -6.64 -8.81
N PHE A 64 7.92 -5.60 -8.24
CA PHE A 64 8.62 -4.36 -7.94
C PHE A 64 9.65 -4.52 -6.81
N LEU A 65 9.31 -5.24 -5.75
CA LEU A 65 10.26 -5.53 -4.67
C LEU A 65 11.49 -6.28 -5.17
N ASN A 66 11.32 -7.24 -6.09
CA ASN A 66 12.46 -7.96 -6.71
C ASN A 66 13.33 -7.05 -7.58
N LYS A 67 12.77 -5.98 -8.14
CA LYS A 67 13.50 -4.96 -8.91
C LYS A 67 14.18 -3.89 -8.04
N GLY A 68 14.04 -3.95 -6.72
CA GLY A 68 14.58 -2.94 -5.82
C GLY A 68 13.77 -1.63 -5.82
N VAL A 69 12.48 -1.70 -6.13
CA VAL A 69 11.55 -0.57 -6.15
C VAL A 69 10.78 -0.50 -4.84
N HIS A 70 10.63 0.70 -4.26
CA HIS A 70 9.79 0.91 -3.08
C HIS A 70 8.32 0.71 -3.42
N VAL A 71 7.57 0.07 -2.54
CA VAL A 71 6.16 -0.27 -2.77
C VAL A 71 5.27 0.32 -1.68
N PHE A 72 4.28 1.10 -2.09
CA PHE A 72 3.09 1.44 -1.33
C PHE A 72 1.94 0.58 -1.85
N CYS A 73 1.27 -0.18 -0.99
CA CYS A 73 0.18 -1.07 -1.39
C CYS A 73 -1.09 -0.77 -0.59
N GLU A 74 -2.23 -0.75 -1.29
CA GLU A 74 -3.54 -0.68 -0.66
C GLU A 74 -3.81 -1.90 0.23
N LYS A 75 -4.67 -1.68 1.23
CA LYS A 75 -5.14 -2.75 2.13
C LYS A 75 -6.24 -3.59 1.43
N PRO A 76 -6.38 -4.85 1.79
CA PRO A 76 -5.41 -5.65 2.52
C PRO A 76 -4.20 -5.94 1.63
N LEU A 77 -3.00 -6.05 2.23
CA LEU A 77 -1.77 -6.29 1.46
C LEU A 77 -1.89 -7.50 0.54
N VAL A 78 -2.40 -8.58 1.07
CA VAL A 78 -2.62 -9.88 0.37
C VAL A 78 -3.70 -10.68 1.10
N THR A 79 -4.09 -11.81 0.52
CA THR A 79 -5.15 -12.67 1.05
C THR A 79 -4.69 -13.72 2.07
N THR A 80 -3.36 -13.96 2.18
CA THR A 80 -2.80 -14.94 3.13
C THR A 80 -1.60 -14.39 3.88
N SER A 81 -1.41 -14.83 5.12
CA SER A 81 -0.25 -14.44 5.95
C SER A 81 1.08 -14.92 5.36
N ASP A 82 1.11 -16.07 4.70
CA ASP A 82 2.32 -16.59 4.04
C ASP A 82 2.78 -15.67 2.91
N GLN A 83 1.87 -15.19 2.08
CA GLN A 83 2.16 -14.19 1.05
C GLN A 83 2.72 -12.89 1.67
N ALA A 84 2.11 -12.40 2.75
CA ALA A 84 2.58 -11.21 3.45
C ALA A 84 4.03 -11.37 3.94
N VAL A 85 4.31 -12.48 4.63
CA VAL A 85 5.67 -12.79 5.11
C VAL A 85 6.68 -12.83 3.96
N ARG A 86 6.32 -13.43 2.82
CA ARG A 86 7.20 -13.48 1.65
C ARG A 86 7.47 -12.08 1.08
N LEU A 87 6.48 -11.21 0.98
CA LEU A 87 6.68 -9.84 0.50
C LEU A 87 7.59 -9.03 1.44
N TYR A 88 7.37 -9.10 2.77
CA TYR A 88 8.24 -8.41 3.73
C TYR A 88 9.70 -8.93 3.69
N ARG A 89 9.90 -10.24 3.49
CA ARG A 89 11.24 -10.80 3.31
C ARG A 89 11.91 -10.25 2.04
N LYS A 90 11.18 -10.16 0.91
CA LYS A 90 11.69 -9.58 -0.34
C LYS A 90 12.07 -8.11 -0.17
N ALA A 91 11.21 -7.31 0.48
CA ALA A 91 11.51 -5.92 0.78
C ALA A 91 12.80 -5.77 1.59
N LYS A 92 12.95 -6.60 2.64
CA LYS A 92 14.15 -6.61 3.48
C LYS A 92 15.40 -7.04 2.71
N GLN A 93 15.31 -8.10 1.90
CA GLN A 93 16.43 -8.62 1.10
C GLN A 93 16.94 -7.63 0.07
N ASN A 94 16.04 -6.84 -0.52
CA ASN A 94 16.37 -5.86 -1.56
C ASN A 94 16.57 -4.43 -0.98
N ASN A 95 16.51 -4.27 0.35
CA ASN A 95 16.68 -2.99 1.05
C ASN A 95 15.72 -1.90 0.55
N VAL A 96 14.45 -2.26 0.34
CA VAL A 96 13.39 -1.35 -0.09
C VAL A 96 12.24 -1.34 0.91
N CYS A 97 11.45 -0.26 0.88
CA CYS A 97 10.26 -0.12 1.71
C CYS A 97 9.08 -0.87 1.08
N LEU A 98 8.34 -1.61 1.91
CA LEU A 98 6.98 -2.05 1.63
C LEU A 98 6.07 -1.43 2.68
N PHE A 99 5.25 -0.49 2.26
CA PHE A 99 4.26 0.19 3.10
C PHE A 99 2.86 -0.28 2.72
N VAL A 100 2.02 -0.52 3.72
CA VAL A 100 0.60 -0.88 3.53
C VAL A 100 -0.26 0.25 4.05
N ASP A 101 -1.28 0.64 3.29
CA ASP A 101 -2.16 1.77 3.61
C ASP A 101 -3.16 1.46 4.74
N TRP A 102 -2.65 1.39 5.95
CA TRP A 102 -3.43 1.29 7.17
C TRP A 102 -3.85 2.69 7.64
N ILE A 103 -4.81 3.30 6.97
CA ILE A 103 -5.25 4.70 7.20
C ILE A 103 -5.56 5.01 8.67
N PHE A 104 -6.10 4.05 9.42
CA PHE A 104 -6.43 4.25 10.84
C PHE A 104 -5.22 4.45 11.75
N THR A 105 -4.02 4.06 11.34
CA THR A 105 -2.79 4.32 12.10
C THR A 105 -2.46 5.81 12.19
N PHE A 106 -2.99 6.61 11.28
CA PHE A 106 -2.82 8.07 11.25
C PHE A 106 -4.02 8.82 11.86
N ASN A 107 -5.05 8.11 12.34
CA ASN A 107 -6.24 8.72 12.92
C ASN A 107 -5.98 9.03 14.41
N ASN A 108 -6.09 10.31 14.77
CA ASN A 108 -5.82 10.77 16.13
C ASN A 108 -6.77 10.17 17.18
N GLN A 109 -8.04 9.94 16.83
CA GLN A 109 -9.03 9.33 17.74
C GLN A 109 -8.68 7.85 17.99
N VAL A 110 -8.27 7.11 16.96
CA VAL A 110 -7.81 5.71 17.08
C VAL A 110 -6.54 5.63 17.93
N ASN A 111 -5.60 6.54 17.72
CA ASN A 111 -4.38 6.59 18.51
C ASN A 111 -4.65 6.97 19.97
N LEU A 112 -5.61 7.85 20.21
CA LEU A 112 -6.05 8.17 21.58
C LEU A 112 -6.69 6.94 22.26
N ILE A 113 -7.60 6.25 21.59
CA ILE A 113 -8.22 5.01 22.11
C ILE A 113 -7.14 3.97 22.43
N LYS A 114 -6.20 3.76 21.51
CA LYS A 114 -5.08 2.83 21.71
C LYS A 114 -4.31 3.18 22.98
N LYS A 115 -3.98 4.45 23.17
CA LYS A 115 -3.26 4.92 24.37
C LYS A 115 -4.07 4.70 25.65
N LEU A 116 -5.37 5.03 25.65
CA LEU A 116 -6.25 4.82 26.80
C LEU A 116 -6.38 3.35 27.20
N VAL A 117 -6.36 2.45 26.22
CA VAL A 117 -6.35 0.99 26.42
C VAL A 117 -4.99 0.53 26.99
N GLU A 118 -3.88 0.98 26.43
CA GLU A 118 -2.52 0.66 26.90
C GLU A 118 -2.28 1.15 28.33
N ASP A 119 -2.79 2.35 28.66
CA ASP A 119 -2.70 2.96 29.98
C ASP A 119 -3.71 2.38 31.00
N LYS A 120 -4.56 1.42 30.60
CA LYS A 120 -5.62 0.77 31.42
C LYS A 120 -6.59 1.75 32.06
N VAL A 121 -6.83 2.90 31.44
CA VAL A 121 -7.68 3.97 32.00
C VAL A 121 -9.14 3.54 32.10
N PHE A 122 -9.62 2.65 31.23
CA PHE A 122 -11.04 2.27 31.15
C PHE A 122 -11.30 0.76 31.19
N VAL A 123 -10.30 -0.11 31.17
CA VAL A 123 -10.52 -1.55 30.99
C VAL A 123 -9.47 -2.35 31.74
N ASP A 124 -9.91 -3.12 32.74
CA ASP A 124 -9.02 -4.08 33.42
C ASP A 124 -8.72 -5.33 32.54
N GLU A 125 -9.67 -5.70 31.64
CA GLU A 125 -9.50 -6.76 30.65
C GLU A 125 -10.13 -6.35 29.31
N LEU A 126 -9.35 -6.37 28.24
CA LEU A 126 -9.85 -6.14 26.90
C LEU A 126 -10.33 -7.48 26.31
N LEU A 127 -11.61 -7.77 26.47
CA LEU A 127 -12.28 -8.84 25.74
C LEU A 127 -12.49 -8.42 24.29
N LEU A 128 -11.53 -8.68 23.45
CA LEU A 128 -11.55 -8.62 21.97
C LEU A 128 -12.49 -7.58 21.35
N ILE A 129 -11.95 -6.42 20.96
CA ILE A 129 -12.64 -5.55 20.01
C ILE A 129 -12.38 -6.12 18.61
N ASN A 130 -13.32 -6.90 18.08
CA ASN A 130 -13.37 -7.23 16.66
C ASN A 130 -13.79 -5.98 15.90
N MET A 131 -12.84 -5.24 15.37
CA MET A 131 -13.10 -4.21 14.37
C MET A 131 -13.19 -4.91 13.01
N VAL A 132 -14.42 -5.12 12.55
CA VAL A 132 -14.74 -5.60 11.18
C VAL A 132 -14.56 -4.45 10.22
#